data_c20a275782423c4a63416f0c01539e0b
#
_entry.id   c20a275782423c4a63416f0c01539e0b
#
_cell.length_a   1.000
_cell.length_b   1.000
_cell.length_c   1.000
_cell.angle_alpha   90.00
_cell.angle_beta   90.00
_cell.angle_gamma   90.00
#
_symmetry.space_group_name_H-M   'P 1'
#
loop_
_entity.id
_entity.type
_entity.pdbx_description
1 polymer ?
#
loop_
_entity_poly.entity_id
_entity_poly.type
_entity_poly.pdbx_seq_one_letter_code
_entity_poly.pdbx_strand_id
1 'polypeptide(L)'
;MTHSKWFMQDPQQNMYWTALGALQNGLDIWNLPEKVIEDPQWRQALDIFDRYAGQKYPSKSPVAFCALRDELNADDTTRFPEDKYGAATKNNTDRVLKICAEFAGHGAVVQDLDKVLAGGLKSRSRTGYNDVGWDRIDEDYCRFLYPIDKLQTSVGWWNLGPKDQPYGKFARGFEHKTGKDALYFGFHKDFFKHDGKPVGPLNFRVVWLDNTTGSWGFSYDAGKGKFQSTKTFTGTGTNRWREEAFTISDAVMNHDGPQGADIALVNLDDKDKMFHLIEVQRGGAASQPAASKIQPAAHNAK
;
A
#
# COMPACT_ATOMS: atom_id res chain seq x y z
N MET A 1 -15.81 15.78 5.21
CA MET A 1 -14.94 15.18 4.19
C MET A 1 -15.70 14.71 2.95
N THR A 2 -16.90 14.17 3.08
CA THR A 2 -17.66 13.53 1.99
C THR A 2 -18.25 14.47 0.93
N HIS A 3 -18.05 15.77 1.03
CA HIS A 3 -18.61 16.75 0.09
C HIS A 3 -17.54 17.50 -0.73
N SER A 4 -16.27 17.12 -0.63
CA SER A 4 -15.26 17.67 -1.54
C SER A 4 -15.44 17.08 -2.93
N LYS A 5 -15.36 17.90 -3.96
CA LYS A 5 -15.43 17.44 -5.37
C LYS A 5 -14.41 16.34 -5.66
N TRP A 6 -13.25 16.41 -5.01
CA TRP A 6 -12.20 15.41 -5.11
C TRP A 6 -12.64 14.05 -4.56
N PHE A 7 -13.21 13.99 -3.35
CA PHE A 7 -13.71 12.75 -2.77
C PHE A 7 -14.79 12.09 -3.65
N MET A 8 -15.65 12.89 -4.24
CA MET A 8 -16.76 12.42 -5.06
C MET A 8 -16.38 11.94 -6.46
N GLN A 9 -15.13 12.17 -6.90
CA GLN A 9 -14.65 11.64 -8.18
C GLN A 9 -14.45 10.12 -8.15
N ASP A 10 -13.89 9.62 -7.04
CA ASP A 10 -13.68 8.19 -6.80
C ASP A 10 -13.93 7.89 -5.32
N PRO A 11 -15.20 7.87 -4.90
CA PRO A 11 -15.53 7.82 -3.48
C PRO A 11 -15.09 6.51 -2.82
N GLN A 12 -15.11 5.38 -3.53
CA GLN A 12 -14.70 4.10 -2.97
C GLN A 12 -13.20 4.07 -2.71
N GLN A 13 -12.39 4.51 -3.68
CA GLN A 13 -10.94 4.62 -3.53
C GLN A 13 -10.57 5.56 -2.39
N ASN A 14 -11.18 6.73 -2.35
CA ASN A 14 -10.90 7.73 -1.32
C ASN A 14 -11.31 7.27 0.08
N MET A 15 -12.39 6.52 0.20
CA MET A 15 -12.79 5.90 1.46
C MET A 15 -11.77 4.87 1.93
N TYR A 16 -11.29 4.02 1.03
CA TYR A 16 -10.25 3.04 1.32
C TYR A 16 -8.93 3.71 1.76
N TRP A 17 -8.50 4.74 1.05
CA TRP A 17 -7.30 5.50 1.43
C TRP A 17 -7.46 6.23 2.77
N THR A 18 -8.66 6.74 3.05
CA THR A 18 -8.97 7.34 4.35
C THR A 18 -8.86 6.32 5.48
N ALA A 19 -9.33 5.09 5.25
CA ALA A 19 -9.17 3.99 6.22
C ALA A 19 -7.70 3.67 6.50
N LEU A 20 -6.88 3.54 5.46
CA LEU A 20 -5.44 3.29 5.60
C LEU A 20 -4.73 4.42 6.36
N GLY A 21 -5.01 5.67 6.01
CA GLY A 21 -4.44 6.83 6.70
C GLY A 21 -4.89 6.94 8.17
N ALA A 22 -6.13 6.60 8.46
CA ALA A 22 -6.65 6.53 9.83
C ALA A 22 -5.90 5.47 10.65
N LEU A 23 -5.70 4.29 10.09
CA LEU A 23 -4.97 3.19 10.75
C LEU A 23 -3.49 3.52 10.97
N GLN A 24 -2.83 4.14 10.01
CA GLN A 24 -1.44 4.60 10.14
C GLN A 24 -1.29 5.57 11.31
N ASN A 25 -2.25 6.48 11.47
CA ASN A 25 -2.27 7.45 12.57
C ASN A 25 -2.81 6.89 13.90
N GLY A 26 -3.05 5.60 13.98
CA GLY A 26 -3.48 4.93 15.21
C GLY A 26 -4.92 5.24 15.61
N LEU A 27 -5.77 5.64 14.67
CA LEU A 27 -7.20 5.84 14.95
C LEU A 27 -7.88 4.47 15.10
N ASP A 28 -8.55 4.29 16.24
CA ASP A 28 -9.18 3.02 16.57
C ASP A 28 -10.70 3.06 16.41
N ILE A 29 -11.27 4.25 16.22
CA ILE A 29 -12.72 4.46 16.13
C ILE A 29 -13.00 5.30 14.89
N TRP A 30 -13.90 4.80 14.05
CA TRP A 30 -14.40 5.50 12.90
C TRP A 30 -15.94 5.62 13.02
N ASN A 31 -16.39 6.81 13.33
CA ASN A 31 -17.83 7.04 13.45
C ASN A 31 -18.42 7.32 12.07
N LEU A 32 -19.22 6.39 11.58
CA LEU A 32 -19.88 6.45 10.27
C LEU A 32 -21.40 6.32 10.44
N PRO A 33 -22.20 6.99 9.58
CA PRO A 33 -23.63 6.78 9.53
C PRO A 33 -23.97 5.33 9.17
N GLU A 34 -25.06 4.79 9.75
CA GLU A 34 -25.54 3.42 9.52
C GLU A 34 -25.64 3.08 8.03
N LYS A 35 -26.24 3.95 7.23
CA LYS A 35 -26.34 3.80 5.77
C LYS A 35 -25.02 3.62 5.04
N VAL A 36 -23.91 4.10 5.63
CA VAL A 36 -22.56 3.89 5.08
C VAL A 36 -22.04 2.52 5.48
N ILE A 37 -22.32 2.09 6.72
CA ILE A 37 -21.88 0.78 7.23
C ILE A 37 -22.58 -0.35 6.47
N GLU A 38 -23.85 -0.17 6.15
CA GLU A 38 -24.66 -1.17 5.45
C GLU A 38 -24.45 -1.23 3.94
N ASP A 39 -23.90 -0.19 3.34
CA ASP A 39 -23.73 -0.09 1.89
C ASP A 39 -22.51 -0.91 1.41
N PRO A 40 -22.74 -1.94 0.56
CA PRO A 40 -21.67 -2.84 0.10
C PRO A 40 -20.53 -2.13 -0.63
N GLN A 41 -20.75 -0.94 -1.21
CA GLN A 41 -19.71 -0.21 -1.92
C GLN A 41 -18.54 0.18 -1.02
N TRP A 42 -18.76 0.33 0.30
CA TRP A 42 -17.72 0.71 1.27
C TRP A 42 -17.05 -0.48 1.95
N ARG A 43 -17.49 -1.70 1.66
CA ARG A 43 -17.06 -2.92 2.36
C ARG A 43 -15.54 -3.04 2.45
N GLN A 44 -14.83 -2.76 1.37
CA GLN A 44 -13.37 -2.93 1.36
C GLN A 44 -12.65 -1.99 2.34
N ALA A 45 -13.12 -0.75 2.47
CA ALA A 45 -12.59 0.22 3.43
C ALA A 45 -12.96 -0.14 4.87
N LEU A 46 -14.17 -0.64 5.09
CA LEU A 46 -14.64 -1.05 6.41
C LEU A 46 -13.90 -2.31 6.88
N ASP A 47 -13.75 -3.31 6.02
CA ASP A 47 -13.09 -4.57 6.37
C ASP A 47 -11.60 -4.36 6.74
N ILE A 48 -10.89 -3.48 6.03
CA ILE A 48 -9.50 -3.19 6.41
C ILE A 48 -9.44 -2.41 7.73
N PHE A 49 -10.34 -1.46 7.93
CA PHE A 49 -10.38 -0.72 9.18
C PHE A 49 -10.69 -1.64 10.38
N ASP A 50 -11.73 -2.46 10.29
CA ASP A 50 -12.13 -3.39 11.36
C ASP A 50 -11.02 -4.38 11.72
N ARG A 51 -10.26 -4.84 10.73
CA ARG A 51 -9.19 -5.80 10.94
C ARG A 51 -8.04 -5.24 11.77
N TYR A 52 -7.75 -3.95 11.65
CA TYR A 52 -6.56 -3.34 12.25
C TYR A 52 -6.87 -2.29 13.31
N ALA A 53 -8.11 -1.82 13.43
CA ALA A 53 -8.50 -0.90 14.49
C ALA A 53 -8.28 -1.53 15.88
N GLY A 54 -7.92 -0.71 16.85
CA GLY A 54 -7.67 -1.18 18.23
C GLY A 54 -6.32 -1.87 18.46
N GLN A 55 -5.52 -2.10 17.43
CA GLN A 55 -4.21 -2.77 17.53
C GLN A 55 -3.11 -1.77 17.95
N LYS A 56 -3.15 -1.31 19.20
CA LYS A 56 -2.26 -0.24 19.71
C LYS A 56 -0.84 -0.69 20.00
N TYR A 57 -0.69 -1.91 20.50
CA TYR A 57 0.57 -2.40 21.05
C TYR A 57 1.14 -3.49 20.14
N PRO A 58 2.34 -3.29 19.54
CA PRO A 58 2.94 -4.25 18.64
C PRO A 58 3.04 -5.66 19.23
N SER A 59 3.48 -5.76 20.50
CA SER A 59 3.65 -7.05 21.20
C SER A 59 2.35 -7.82 21.40
N LYS A 60 1.19 -7.15 21.40
CA LYS A 60 -0.12 -7.75 21.60
C LYS A 60 -0.93 -7.88 20.32
N SER A 61 -0.55 -7.17 19.26
CA SER A 61 -1.27 -7.21 18.00
C SER A 61 -1.11 -8.58 17.32
N PRO A 62 -2.21 -9.23 16.91
CA PRO A 62 -2.14 -10.44 16.12
C PRO A 62 -1.75 -10.18 14.66
N VAL A 63 -1.78 -8.94 14.21
CA VAL A 63 -1.64 -8.55 12.81
C VAL A 63 -0.68 -7.38 12.63
N ALA A 64 -0.01 -7.37 11.47
CA ALA A 64 0.76 -6.24 10.97
C ALA A 64 0.52 -6.08 9.47
N PHE A 65 0.64 -4.86 8.94
CA PHE A 65 0.53 -4.63 7.51
C PHE A 65 1.40 -3.47 7.04
N CYS A 66 1.68 -3.47 5.75
CA CYS A 66 2.20 -2.35 5.00
C CYS A 66 1.43 -2.22 3.68
N ALA A 67 0.68 -1.13 3.51
CA ALA A 67 0.09 -0.76 2.23
C ALA A 67 1.02 0.23 1.54
N LEU A 68 1.67 -0.27 0.50
CA LEU A 68 2.71 0.42 -0.25
C LEU A 68 2.12 1.54 -1.10
N ARG A 69 2.80 2.68 -1.12
CA ARG A 69 2.42 3.82 -1.94
C ARG A 69 3.62 4.56 -2.50
N ASP A 70 3.39 5.42 -3.46
CA ASP A 70 4.37 6.40 -3.85
C ASP A 70 4.35 7.58 -2.86
N GLU A 71 5.52 7.95 -2.42
CA GLU A 71 5.74 9.15 -1.62
C GLU A 71 6.27 10.23 -2.53
N LEU A 72 5.38 11.07 -3.01
CA LEU A 72 5.75 12.23 -3.80
C LEU A 72 6.14 13.38 -2.87
N ASN A 73 7.43 13.47 -2.55
CA ASN A 73 7.94 14.65 -1.85
C ASN A 73 8.22 15.76 -2.87
N ALA A 74 7.38 16.78 -2.90
CA ALA A 74 7.55 17.90 -3.81
C ALA A 74 8.84 18.70 -3.57
N ASP A 75 9.47 18.57 -2.40
CA ASP A 75 10.74 19.23 -2.09
C ASP A 75 11.95 18.44 -2.63
N ASP A 76 11.76 17.21 -3.14
CA ASP A 76 12.81 16.42 -3.78
C ASP A 76 13.17 17.00 -5.17
N THR A 77 14.23 17.79 -5.20
CA THR A 77 14.72 18.42 -6.44
C THR A 77 15.47 17.46 -7.36
N THR A 78 15.89 16.31 -6.86
CA THR A 78 16.52 15.26 -7.69
C THR A 78 15.48 14.57 -8.55
N ARG A 79 14.37 14.18 -7.95
CA ARG A 79 13.25 13.56 -8.66
C ARG A 79 12.43 14.57 -9.46
N PHE A 80 12.27 15.78 -8.91
CA PHE A 80 11.47 16.86 -9.49
C PHE A 80 12.32 18.13 -9.67
N PRO A 81 13.15 18.21 -10.72
CA PRO A 81 14.03 19.34 -10.98
C PRO A 81 13.29 20.67 -11.03
N GLU A 82 13.89 21.73 -10.47
CA GLU A 82 13.26 23.04 -10.36
C GLU A 82 13.03 23.74 -11.71
N ASP A 83 13.88 23.48 -12.69
CA ASP A 83 13.73 23.97 -14.05
C ASP A 83 12.45 23.46 -14.74
N LYS A 84 12.04 22.25 -14.42
CA LYS A 84 10.82 21.64 -14.96
C LYS A 84 9.57 21.97 -14.12
N TYR A 85 9.67 21.87 -12.82
CA TYR A 85 8.50 21.91 -11.92
C TYR A 85 8.36 23.26 -11.19
N GLY A 86 9.38 24.09 -11.18
CA GLY A 86 9.46 25.35 -10.44
C GLY A 86 10.10 25.16 -9.06
N ALA A 87 10.39 26.29 -8.41
CA ALA A 87 11.17 26.33 -7.16
C ALA A 87 10.59 25.45 -6.05
N ALA A 88 11.46 24.68 -5.39
CA ALA A 88 11.13 23.76 -4.29
C ALA A 88 10.95 24.53 -2.98
N THR A 89 9.92 25.36 -2.91
CA THR A 89 9.57 26.12 -1.72
C THR A 89 8.27 25.61 -1.11
N LYS A 90 8.16 25.69 0.21
CA LYS A 90 7.03 25.16 1.00
C LYS A 90 5.63 25.60 0.52
N ASN A 91 5.53 26.72 -0.16
CA ASN A 91 4.26 27.30 -0.57
C ASN A 91 4.05 27.31 -2.08
N ASN A 92 4.91 26.63 -2.85
CA ASN A 92 4.78 26.59 -4.30
C ASN A 92 3.73 25.55 -4.72
N THR A 93 2.46 25.96 -4.65
CA THR A 93 1.33 25.13 -5.06
C THR A 93 1.41 24.74 -6.55
N ASP A 94 1.90 25.62 -7.40
CA ASP A 94 2.01 25.34 -8.84
C ASP A 94 3.03 24.22 -9.12
N ARG A 95 4.12 24.14 -8.35
CA ARG A 95 5.04 23.00 -8.39
C ARG A 95 4.33 21.69 -8.04
N VAL A 96 3.61 21.67 -6.94
CA VAL A 96 2.84 20.50 -6.51
C VAL A 96 1.83 20.08 -7.58
N LEU A 97 1.10 21.02 -8.16
CA LEU A 97 0.11 20.74 -9.20
C LEU A 97 0.75 20.15 -10.46
N LYS A 98 1.91 20.67 -10.91
CA LYS A 98 2.63 20.13 -12.06
C LYS A 98 3.08 18.68 -11.83
N ILE A 99 3.63 18.42 -10.66
CA ILE A 99 4.09 17.07 -10.29
C ILE A 99 2.88 16.11 -10.23
N CYS A 100 1.79 16.50 -9.56
CA CYS A 100 0.57 15.69 -9.51
C CYS A 100 0.01 15.38 -10.90
N ALA A 101 -0.05 16.36 -11.79
CA ALA A 101 -0.57 16.18 -13.14
C ALA A 101 0.25 15.16 -13.94
N GLU A 102 1.58 15.19 -13.80
CA GLU A 102 2.45 14.22 -14.47
C GLU A 102 2.27 12.82 -13.93
N PHE A 103 2.23 12.66 -12.61
CA PHE A 103 2.04 11.35 -11.97
C PHE A 103 0.62 10.82 -12.08
N ALA A 104 -0.37 11.67 -12.23
CA ALA A 104 -1.72 11.25 -12.57
C ALA A 104 -1.76 10.41 -13.86
N GLY A 105 -0.85 10.65 -14.79
CA GLY A 105 -0.71 9.87 -16.03
C GLY A 105 -0.26 8.42 -15.83
N HIS A 106 0.30 8.06 -14.69
CA HIS A 106 0.74 6.69 -14.37
C HIS A 106 -0.41 5.81 -13.86
N GLY A 107 -1.52 5.77 -14.58
CA GLY A 107 -2.69 4.96 -14.23
C GLY A 107 -3.71 5.68 -13.35
N ALA A 108 -3.45 6.89 -12.94
CA ALA A 108 -4.43 7.71 -12.28
C ALA A 108 -5.52 8.12 -13.27
N VAL A 109 -6.73 7.86 -12.89
CA VAL A 109 -7.89 8.32 -13.62
C VAL A 109 -8.37 9.62 -12.99
N VAL A 110 -7.53 10.61 -12.99
CA VAL A 110 -7.96 11.95 -12.61
C VAL A 110 -8.15 12.75 -13.90
N GLN A 111 -9.29 12.53 -14.52
CA GLN A 111 -9.80 13.46 -15.50
C GLN A 111 -10.10 14.76 -14.76
N ASP A 112 -9.56 15.86 -15.23
CA ASP A 112 -9.71 17.18 -14.60
C ASP A 112 -9.04 17.37 -13.23
N LEU A 113 -7.91 16.70 -12.96
CA LEU A 113 -7.11 16.93 -11.75
C LEU A 113 -6.88 18.42 -11.52
N ASP A 114 -6.51 19.17 -12.55
CA ASP A 114 -6.27 20.61 -12.47
C ASP A 114 -7.49 21.39 -11.99
N LYS A 115 -8.69 21.04 -12.42
CA LYS A 115 -9.93 21.70 -11.96
C LYS A 115 -10.24 21.38 -10.50
N VAL A 116 -10.04 20.13 -10.11
CA VAL A 116 -10.28 19.67 -8.74
C VAL A 116 -9.30 20.32 -7.78
N LEU A 117 -8.02 20.29 -8.10
CA LEU A 117 -6.97 20.83 -7.27
C LEU A 117 -6.98 22.36 -7.24
N ALA A 118 -7.24 23.03 -8.36
CA ALA A 118 -7.37 24.49 -8.42
C ALA A 118 -8.51 25.02 -7.53
N GLY A 119 -9.63 24.27 -7.44
CA GLY A 119 -10.76 24.65 -6.59
C GLY A 119 -10.57 24.35 -5.10
N GLY A 120 -9.85 23.28 -4.74
CA GLY A 120 -9.73 22.80 -3.37
C GLY A 120 -8.38 23.12 -2.73
N LEU A 121 -7.30 22.76 -3.38
CA LEU A 121 -5.96 22.84 -2.81
C LEU A 121 -5.48 24.28 -2.66
N LYS A 122 -5.65 25.11 -3.67
CA LYS A 122 -5.23 26.51 -3.64
C LYS A 122 -5.94 27.33 -2.56
N SER A 123 -7.14 26.93 -2.17
CA SER A 123 -7.91 27.66 -1.14
C SER A 123 -7.67 27.15 0.28
N ARG A 124 -7.23 25.90 0.46
CA ARG A 124 -7.14 25.25 1.78
C ARG A 124 -5.73 25.14 2.30
N SER A 125 -4.80 24.89 1.44
CA SER A 125 -3.49 24.51 1.86
C SER A 125 -2.48 25.62 1.62
N ARG A 126 -2.09 26.25 2.69
CA ARG A 126 -0.88 27.09 2.70
C ARG A 126 0.39 26.24 2.51
N THR A 127 0.27 24.94 2.62
CA THR A 127 1.35 23.98 2.51
C THR A 127 1.24 23.08 1.28
N GLY A 128 0.12 23.07 0.62
CA GLY A 128 -0.02 22.70 -0.80
C GLY A 128 -0.05 21.25 -1.19
N TYR A 129 -0.32 20.22 -0.31
CA TYR A 129 -0.23 18.86 -0.79
C TYR A 129 -1.06 17.80 -0.09
N ASN A 130 -1.55 18.01 1.10
CA ASN A 130 -2.22 16.93 1.84
C ASN A 130 -3.59 16.57 1.27
N ASP A 131 -4.23 17.51 0.60
CA ASP A 131 -5.59 17.31 0.07
C ASP A 131 -5.65 16.39 -1.17
N VAL A 132 -4.50 16.01 -1.71
CA VAL A 132 -4.40 15.12 -2.87
C VAL A 132 -3.80 13.76 -2.55
N GLY A 133 -3.78 13.40 -1.26
CA GLY A 133 -3.17 12.18 -0.78
C GLY A 133 -1.65 12.23 -0.70
N TRP A 134 -1.07 13.41 -0.84
CA TRP A 134 0.32 13.66 -0.54
C TRP A 134 0.48 13.95 0.92
N ASP A 135 1.44 13.33 1.53
CA ASP A 135 1.94 13.77 2.80
C ASP A 135 3.47 13.79 2.75
N ARG A 136 4.03 14.48 3.72
CA ARG A 136 5.47 14.53 3.94
C ARG A 136 5.94 13.47 4.91
N ILE A 137 5.06 12.56 5.30
CA ILE A 137 5.41 11.44 6.13
C ILE A 137 6.10 10.45 5.20
N ASP A 138 7.36 10.19 5.43
CA ASP A 138 8.21 9.28 4.66
C ASP A 138 7.83 7.81 4.86
N GLU A 139 6.58 7.52 5.19
CA GLU A 139 6.09 6.19 5.50
C GLU A 139 4.92 5.81 4.62
N ASP A 140 4.95 4.58 4.10
CA ASP A 140 3.77 3.95 3.54
C ASP A 140 2.68 3.81 4.60
N TYR A 141 1.45 3.49 4.21
CA TYR A 141 0.39 3.20 5.19
C TYR A 141 0.72 1.91 5.92
N CYS A 142 1.47 2.00 7.02
CA CYS A 142 2.02 0.87 7.73
C CYS A 142 1.50 0.76 9.16
N ARG A 143 1.42 -0.49 9.65
CA ARG A 143 1.22 -0.78 11.06
C ARG A 143 2.05 -1.99 11.45
N PHE A 144 3.12 -1.75 12.20
CA PHE A 144 4.06 -2.74 12.73
C PHE A 144 4.87 -3.54 11.69
N LEU A 145 4.73 -3.24 10.41
CA LEU A 145 5.54 -3.75 9.31
C LEU A 145 5.90 -2.57 8.41
N TYR A 146 7.19 -2.32 8.20
CA TYR A 146 7.70 -1.12 7.54
C TYR A 146 8.66 -1.48 6.41
N PRO A 147 8.63 -0.79 5.27
CA PRO A 147 9.62 -0.97 4.22
C PRO A 147 10.97 -0.39 4.64
N ILE A 148 12.04 -0.99 4.14
CA ILE A 148 13.43 -0.56 4.37
C ILE A 148 13.99 -0.02 3.05
N ASP A 149 14.63 1.16 3.08
CA ASP A 149 15.29 1.81 1.95
C ASP A 149 14.48 1.81 0.63
N LYS A 150 13.17 1.97 0.75
CA LYS A 150 12.21 1.82 -0.36
C LYS A 150 12.51 2.68 -1.58
N LEU A 151 13.10 3.86 -1.42
CA LEU A 151 13.45 4.75 -2.54
C LEU A 151 14.64 4.20 -3.33
N GLN A 152 15.55 3.46 -2.68
CA GLN A 152 16.70 2.83 -3.31
C GLN A 152 16.36 1.49 -3.95
N THR A 153 15.35 0.79 -3.43
CA THR A 153 15.05 -0.60 -3.77
C THR A 153 13.80 -0.78 -4.64
N SER A 154 12.99 0.28 -4.80
CA SER A 154 11.72 0.21 -5.54
C SER A 154 11.31 1.55 -6.11
N VAL A 155 10.29 1.53 -6.97
CA VAL A 155 9.60 2.72 -7.48
C VAL A 155 8.16 2.73 -7.03
N GLY A 156 7.62 3.93 -6.78
CA GLY A 156 6.25 4.12 -6.34
C GLY A 156 5.30 4.45 -7.49
N TRP A 157 4.03 4.15 -7.26
CA TRP A 157 2.91 4.44 -8.15
C TRP A 157 1.76 5.02 -7.37
N TRP A 158 1.25 6.14 -7.84
CA TRP A 158 0.14 6.85 -7.21
C TRP A 158 -1.19 6.12 -7.35
N ASN A 159 -1.46 5.59 -8.54
CA ASN A 159 -2.71 4.89 -8.83
C ASN A 159 -2.51 3.93 -9.98
N LEU A 160 -2.78 2.66 -9.76
CA LEU A 160 -2.46 1.57 -10.67
C LEU A 160 -3.57 0.52 -10.69
N GLY A 161 -3.68 -0.16 -11.83
CA GLY A 161 -4.58 -1.29 -12.00
C GLY A 161 -5.95 -0.94 -12.56
N PRO A 162 -6.78 -1.96 -12.81
CA PRO A 162 -8.08 -1.80 -13.44
C PRO A 162 -9.11 -1.16 -12.50
N LYS A 163 -10.01 -0.37 -13.06
CA LYS A 163 -11.05 0.33 -12.31
C LYS A 163 -12.17 -0.58 -11.82
N ASP A 164 -12.40 -1.69 -12.48
CA ASP A 164 -13.44 -2.66 -12.16
C ASP A 164 -13.11 -3.60 -11.01
N GLN A 165 -11.95 -3.36 -10.31
CA GLN A 165 -11.55 -4.11 -9.10
C GLN A 165 -11.46 -3.28 -7.78
N PRO A 166 -12.43 -2.55 -7.37
CA PRO A 166 -13.37 -1.60 -8.01
C PRO A 166 -12.69 -0.27 -8.34
N TYR A 167 -11.40 -0.09 -7.99
CA TYR A 167 -10.60 1.11 -8.21
C TYR A 167 -9.11 0.78 -8.29
N GLY A 168 -8.31 1.70 -8.84
CA GLY A 168 -6.86 1.62 -8.81
C GLY A 168 -6.29 1.77 -7.40
N LYS A 169 -5.07 1.28 -7.19
CA LYS A 169 -4.42 1.26 -5.87
C LYS A 169 -3.08 1.98 -5.90
N PHE A 170 -2.68 2.54 -4.78
CA PHE A 170 -1.28 2.86 -4.54
C PHE A 170 -0.44 1.59 -4.63
N ALA A 171 0.79 1.70 -5.09
CA ALA A 171 1.69 0.57 -5.20
C ALA A 171 3.16 1.00 -5.15
N ARG A 172 4.02 0.04 -4.85
CA ARG A 172 5.45 0.10 -5.15
C ARG A 172 5.85 -1.18 -5.89
N GLY A 173 6.88 -1.08 -6.71
CA GLY A 173 7.30 -2.22 -7.52
C GLY A 173 8.79 -2.21 -7.82
N PHE A 174 9.20 -3.24 -8.53
CA PHE A 174 10.54 -3.36 -9.04
C PHE A 174 10.76 -2.42 -10.24
N GLU A 175 12.01 -2.08 -10.47
CA GLU A 175 12.51 -1.43 -11.67
C GLU A 175 13.83 -2.09 -12.03
N HIS A 176 13.75 -3.26 -12.68
CA HIS A 176 14.88 -4.13 -12.98
C HIS A 176 16.01 -3.39 -13.72
N LYS A 177 15.66 -2.56 -14.70
CA LYS A 177 16.61 -1.79 -15.50
C LYS A 177 17.51 -0.85 -14.68
N THR A 178 17.12 -0.51 -13.46
CA THR A 178 17.89 0.33 -12.52
C THR A 178 18.43 -0.45 -11.33
N GLY A 179 18.29 -1.78 -11.32
CA GLY A 179 18.77 -2.67 -10.27
C GLY A 179 17.88 -2.69 -9.02
N LYS A 180 16.64 -2.22 -9.13
CA LYS A 180 15.67 -2.25 -8.03
C LYS A 180 14.84 -3.53 -8.11
N ASP A 181 15.40 -4.61 -7.58
CA ASP A 181 14.88 -5.96 -7.71
C ASP A 181 14.39 -6.58 -6.38
N ALA A 182 14.29 -5.79 -5.32
CA ALA A 182 13.81 -6.30 -4.05
C ALA A 182 13.11 -5.22 -3.22
N LEU A 183 12.05 -5.59 -2.53
CA LEU A 183 11.39 -4.80 -1.49
C LEU A 183 11.65 -5.47 -0.15
N TYR A 184 12.35 -4.79 0.74
CA TYR A 184 12.70 -5.28 2.08
C TYR A 184 11.80 -4.69 3.13
N PHE A 185 11.44 -5.50 4.15
CA PHE A 185 10.59 -5.06 5.25
C PHE A 185 11.12 -5.54 6.58
N GLY A 186 10.98 -4.70 7.60
CA GLY A 186 11.24 -5.02 8.99
C GLY A 186 9.99 -4.89 9.84
N PHE A 187 9.82 -5.76 10.81
CA PHE A 187 8.77 -5.60 11.82
C PHE A 187 9.17 -4.57 12.88
N HIS A 188 8.18 -3.95 13.50
CA HIS A 188 8.41 -3.14 14.69
C HIS A 188 9.15 -3.97 15.75
N LYS A 189 10.19 -3.40 16.38
CA LYS A 189 11.05 -4.09 17.35
C LYS A 189 10.33 -4.84 18.47
N ASP A 190 9.11 -4.41 18.83
CA ASP A 190 8.30 -5.06 19.86
C ASP A 190 7.24 -5.99 19.27
N PHE A 191 7.19 -6.17 17.94
CA PHE A 191 6.21 -7.07 17.34
C PHE A 191 6.62 -8.52 17.60
N PHE A 192 7.87 -8.88 17.41
CA PHE A 192 8.44 -10.18 17.82
C PHE A 192 9.45 -10.00 18.94
N LYS A 193 9.83 -11.10 19.60
CA LYS A 193 10.77 -11.05 20.73
C LYS A 193 12.23 -10.94 20.34
N HIS A 194 12.57 -11.19 19.08
CA HIS A 194 13.94 -11.18 18.56
C HIS A 194 14.94 -11.98 19.45
N ASP A 195 14.49 -13.13 19.99
CA ASP A 195 15.30 -14.00 20.86
C ASP A 195 15.95 -15.16 20.10
N GLY A 196 15.95 -15.12 18.77
CA GLY A 196 16.53 -16.12 17.90
C GLY A 196 15.75 -17.43 17.82
N LYS A 197 14.51 -17.45 18.32
CA LYS A 197 13.63 -18.62 18.27
C LYS A 197 12.53 -18.42 17.21
N PRO A 198 12.01 -19.53 16.66
CA PRO A 198 10.86 -19.46 15.77
C PRO A 198 9.69 -18.74 16.43
N VAL A 199 9.07 -17.81 15.70
CA VAL A 199 7.96 -16.99 16.18
C VAL A 199 6.59 -17.67 16.04
N GLY A 200 6.60 -18.94 15.60
CA GLY A 200 5.40 -19.73 15.33
C GLY A 200 4.87 -19.52 13.90
N PRO A 201 3.75 -20.14 13.56
CA PRO A 201 3.18 -19.98 12.23
C PRO A 201 2.73 -18.54 11.99
N LEU A 202 3.15 -18.01 10.85
CA LEU A 202 2.78 -16.70 10.33
C LEU A 202 2.01 -16.88 9.03
N ASN A 203 0.83 -16.29 8.94
CA ASN A 203 0.03 -16.27 7.72
C ASN A 203 0.26 -14.94 7.00
N PHE A 204 0.78 -15.02 5.80
CA PHE A 204 1.03 -13.87 4.93
C PHE A 204 -0.08 -13.75 3.90
N ARG A 205 -0.42 -12.49 3.57
CA ARG A 205 -1.24 -12.13 2.42
C ARG A 205 -0.53 -11.01 1.67
N VAL A 206 -0.33 -11.20 0.37
CA VAL A 206 0.31 -10.22 -0.51
C VAL A 206 -0.65 -9.88 -1.64
N VAL A 207 -0.93 -8.59 -1.81
CA VAL A 207 -1.74 -8.07 -2.92
C VAL A 207 -0.80 -7.46 -3.95
N TRP A 208 -0.84 -7.96 -5.18
CA TRP A 208 0.02 -7.55 -6.26
C TRP A 208 -0.73 -7.46 -7.59
N LEU A 209 -0.19 -6.67 -8.53
CA LEU A 209 -0.77 -6.53 -9.86
C LEU A 209 -0.16 -7.57 -10.79
N ASP A 210 -1.00 -8.44 -11.34
CA ASP A 210 -0.62 -9.44 -12.35
C ASP A 210 -0.48 -8.80 -13.74
N ASN A 211 0.47 -7.87 -13.86
CA ASN A 211 0.70 -7.07 -15.07
C ASN A 211 1.67 -7.71 -16.06
N THR A 212 2.34 -8.79 -15.66
CA THR A 212 3.34 -9.50 -16.47
C THR A 212 3.25 -11.01 -16.31
N THR A 213 3.93 -11.76 -17.18
CA THR A 213 4.13 -13.23 -17.04
C THR A 213 5.38 -13.56 -16.23
N GLY A 214 6.02 -12.57 -15.60
CA GLY A 214 7.22 -12.78 -14.80
C GLY A 214 6.94 -13.35 -13.43
N SER A 215 8.02 -13.71 -12.72
CA SER A 215 7.97 -14.34 -11.41
C SER A 215 8.59 -13.47 -10.33
N TRP A 216 8.04 -13.55 -9.12
CA TRP A 216 8.60 -12.98 -7.92
C TRP A 216 8.65 -13.99 -6.79
N GLY A 217 9.57 -13.81 -5.86
CA GLY A 217 9.79 -14.68 -4.73
C GLY A 217 9.47 -13.99 -3.41
N PHE A 218 9.12 -14.77 -2.41
CA PHE A 218 9.03 -14.33 -1.03
C PHE A 218 10.18 -14.95 -0.22
N SER A 219 10.93 -14.09 0.49
CA SER A 219 12.02 -14.51 1.35
C SER A 219 11.81 -13.98 2.77
N TYR A 220 12.34 -14.68 3.75
CA TYR A 220 12.17 -14.34 5.16
C TYR A 220 13.39 -14.73 6.00
N ASP A 221 13.52 -14.10 7.15
CA ASP A 221 14.53 -14.41 8.14
C ASP A 221 14.17 -15.70 8.89
N ALA A 222 14.96 -16.75 8.64
CA ALA A 222 14.89 -18.04 9.32
C ALA A 222 15.92 -18.15 10.46
N GLY A 223 16.56 -17.05 10.84
CA GLY A 223 17.57 -16.95 11.88
C GLY A 223 18.96 -17.46 11.49
N LYS A 224 19.95 -17.14 12.32
CA LYS A 224 21.36 -17.53 12.13
C LYS A 224 21.94 -17.06 10.79
N GLY A 225 21.57 -15.87 10.35
CA GLY A 225 21.97 -15.30 9.06
C GLY A 225 21.38 -16.00 7.84
N LYS A 226 20.36 -16.83 7.99
CA LYS A 226 19.65 -17.48 6.88
C LYS A 226 18.45 -16.63 6.46
N PHE A 227 18.59 -15.98 5.33
CA PHE A 227 17.47 -15.36 4.64
C PHE A 227 16.95 -16.32 3.57
N GLN A 228 15.84 -16.99 3.89
CA GLN A 228 15.38 -18.15 3.15
C GLN A 228 14.27 -17.78 2.15
N SER A 229 14.43 -18.20 0.90
CA SER A 229 13.35 -18.12 -0.09
C SER A 229 12.38 -19.29 0.11
N THR A 230 11.08 -19.02 0.15
CA THR A 230 10.08 -20.05 0.44
C THR A 230 9.09 -20.29 -0.68
N LYS A 231 8.71 -19.24 -1.42
CA LYS A 231 7.70 -19.37 -2.47
C LYS A 231 8.02 -18.52 -3.68
N THR A 232 7.68 -19.05 -4.83
CA THR A 232 7.69 -18.34 -6.12
C THR A 232 6.27 -18.20 -6.62
N PHE A 233 5.95 -17.02 -7.11
CA PHE A 233 4.66 -16.68 -7.70
C PHE A 233 4.90 -16.21 -9.13
N THR A 234 4.14 -16.75 -10.08
CA THR A 234 4.27 -16.41 -11.50
C THR A 234 3.01 -15.73 -11.99
N GLY A 235 3.20 -14.62 -12.68
CA GLY A 235 2.13 -13.87 -13.30
C GLY A 235 1.58 -14.52 -14.55
N THR A 236 0.38 -14.14 -14.90
CA THR A 236 -0.31 -14.56 -16.13
C THR A 236 -0.61 -13.40 -17.07
N GLY A 237 -0.24 -12.17 -16.65
CA GLY A 237 -0.37 -10.98 -17.48
C GLY A 237 -1.80 -10.48 -17.65
N THR A 238 -2.69 -10.78 -16.70
CA THR A 238 -4.10 -10.39 -16.78
C THR A 238 -4.35 -8.90 -16.50
N ASN A 239 -3.34 -8.19 -16.00
CA ASN A 239 -3.42 -6.82 -15.50
C ASN A 239 -4.50 -6.63 -14.43
N ARG A 240 -4.67 -7.65 -13.56
CA ARG A 240 -5.62 -7.64 -12.45
C ARG A 240 -4.91 -7.75 -11.11
N TRP A 241 -5.48 -7.13 -10.08
CA TRP A 241 -5.00 -7.33 -8.70
C TRP A 241 -5.28 -8.77 -8.26
N ARG A 242 -4.24 -9.42 -7.77
CA ARG A 242 -4.27 -10.79 -7.22
C ARG A 242 -3.86 -10.77 -5.76
N GLU A 243 -4.32 -11.79 -5.05
CA GLU A 243 -3.95 -12.04 -3.66
C GLU A 243 -3.29 -13.41 -3.57
N GLU A 244 -2.12 -13.44 -2.93
CA GLU A 244 -1.44 -14.68 -2.58
C GLU A 244 -1.46 -14.83 -1.06
N ALA A 245 -1.94 -15.98 -0.58
CA ALA A 245 -1.98 -16.31 0.84
C ALA A 245 -1.18 -17.59 1.11
N PHE A 246 -0.32 -17.54 2.14
CA PHE A 246 0.53 -18.67 2.51
C PHE A 246 0.99 -18.59 3.95
N THR A 247 1.45 -19.73 4.48
CA THR A 247 1.92 -19.83 5.88
C THR A 247 3.41 -20.18 5.90
N ILE A 248 4.14 -19.56 6.85
CA ILE A 248 5.52 -19.88 7.19
C ILE A 248 5.54 -20.29 8.67
N SER A 249 6.19 -21.42 8.98
CA SER A 249 6.17 -22.00 10.32
C SER A 249 7.51 -21.92 11.08
N ASP A 250 8.60 -21.66 10.37
CA ASP A 250 9.97 -21.69 10.88
C ASP A 250 10.68 -20.34 10.86
N ALA A 251 9.91 -19.26 10.65
CA ALA A 251 10.43 -17.90 10.70
C ALA A 251 10.93 -17.52 12.09
N VAL A 252 12.03 -16.80 12.15
CA VAL A 252 12.65 -16.30 13.39
C VAL A 252 12.43 -14.79 13.54
N MET A 253 12.49 -14.04 12.45
CA MET A 253 12.25 -12.58 12.40
C MET A 253 13.14 -11.83 13.41
N ASN A 254 14.44 -11.96 13.24
CA ASN A 254 15.47 -11.42 14.15
C ASN A 254 16.26 -10.26 13.52
N HIS A 255 15.77 -9.71 12.40
CA HIS A 255 16.44 -8.68 11.59
C HIS A 255 17.78 -9.14 11.00
N ASP A 256 17.95 -10.44 10.74
CA ASP A 256 19.20 -11.03 10.22
C ASP A 256 19.30 -11.01 8.69
N GLY A 257 18.26 -10.56 7.99
CA GLY A 257 18.22 -10.45 6.53
C GLY A 257 19.00 -9.25 5.97
N PRO A 258 19.06 -9.11 4.64
CA PRO A 258 19.68 -7.95 3.99
C PRO A 258 19.13 -6.63 4.53
N GLN A 259 20.01 -5.69 4.86
CA GLN A 259 19.67 -4.39 5.45
C GLN A 259 18.91 -4.47 6.79
N GLY A 260 18.99 -5.61 7.50
CA GLY A 260 18.20 -5.83 8.72
C GLY A 260 16.76 -6.24 8.45
N ALA A 261 16.47 -6.79 7.28
CA ALA A 261 15.11 -7.18 6.91
C ALA A 261 14.67 -8.47 7.59
N ASP A 262 13.38 -8.56 7.88
CA ASP A 262 12.70 -9.78 8.30
C ASP A 262 12.07 -10.52 7.13
N ILE A 263 11.57 -9.77 6.12
CA ILE A 263 10.99 -10.34 4.90
C ILE A 263 11.40 -9.53 3.66
N ALA A 264 11.34 -10.17 2.50
CA ALA A 264 11.51 -9.50 1.22
C ALA A 264 10.61 -10.08 0.14
N LEU A 265 10.17 -9.19 -0.77
CA LEU A 265 9.66 -9.54 -2.09
C LEU A 265 10.82 -9.36 -3.07
N VAL A 266 11.14 -10.38 -3.86
CA VAL A 266 12.33 -10.41 -4.71
C VAL A 266 11.93 -10.66 -6.16
N ASN A 267 12.49 -9.88 -7.07
CA ASN A 267 12.35 -10.11 -8.50
C ASN A 267 13.15 -11.34 -8.92
N LEU A 268 12.55 -12.22 -9.71
CA LEU A 268 13.21 -13.46 -10.17
C LEU A 268 13.49 -13.45 -11.68
N ASP A 269 13.18 -12.37 -12.36
CA ASP A 269 13.40 -12.19 -13.79
C ASP A 269 13.54 -10.69 -14.14
N ASP A 270 13.52 -10.34 -15.41
CA ASP A 270 13.69 -9.00 -15.94
C ASP A 270 12.40 -8.14 -16.00
N LYS A 271 11.30 -8.67 -15.49
CA LYS A 271 9.98 -7.99 -15.54
C LYS A 271 9.62 -7.35 -14.22
N ASP A 272 9.10 -6.15 -14.28
CA ASP A 272 8.70 -5.39 -13.10
C ASP A 272 7.34 -5.86 -12.57
N LYS A 273 7.24 -6.09 -11.26
CA LYS A 273 6.01 -6.44 -10.54
C LYS A 273 5.67 -5.34 -9.55
N MET A 274 4.39 -5.07 -9.37
CA MET A 274 3.88 -4.02 -8.50
C MET A 274 3.04 -4.61 -7.37
N PHE A 275 3.28 -4.13 -6.16
CA PHE A 275 2.67 -4.62 -4.92
C PHE A 275 1.90 -3.49 -4.23
N HIS A 276 0.73 -3.81 -3.72
CA HIS A 276 -0.12 -2.87 -3.00
C HIS A 276 -0.06 -3.07 -1.48
N LEU A 277 -0.15 -4.32 -1.03
CA LEU A 277 -0.33 -4.63 0.39
C LEU A 277 0.41 -5.91 0.78
N ILE A 278 1.09 -5.86 1.90
CA ILE A 278 1.60 -7.03 2.61
C ILE A 278 0.94 -7.05 3.99
N GLU A 279 0.32 -8.17 4.33
CA GLU A 279 -0.25 -8.43 5.65
C GLU A 279 0.37 -9.67 6.27
N VAL A 280 0.50 -9.63 7.58
CA VAL A 280 0.93 -10.75 8.41
C VAL A 280 -0.07 -10.95 9.54
N GLN A 281 -0.42 -12.21 9.79
CA GLN A 281 -1.19 -12.63 10.95
C GLN A 281 -0.42 -13.69 11.74
N ARG A 282 -0.28 -13.49 13.05
CA ARG A 282 0.32 -14.45 13.98
C ARG A 282 -0.67 -15.55 14.32
N GLY A 283 -0.21 -16.81 14.31
CA GLY A 283 -0.94 -17.96 14.84
C GLY A 283 -2.23 -18.31 14.10
N GLY A 284 -2.65 -19.58 14.22
CA GLY A 284 -3.91 -20.06 13.68
C GLY A 284 -3.87 -20.37 12.18
N ALA A 285 -4.81 -21.23 11.73
CA ALA A 285 -5.05 -21.43 10.31
C ALA A 285 -5.43 -20.09 9.68
N ALA A 286 -4.85 -19.77 8.51
CA ALA A 286 -5.25 -18.61 7.73
C ALA A 286 -6.76 -18.57 7.66
N SER A 287 -7.38 -17.54 8.23
CA SER A 287 -8.76 -17.25 7.90
C SER A 287 -8.76 -17.02 6.40
N GLN A 288 -9.31 -17.96 5.65
CA GLN A 288 -9.51 -17.74 4.22
C GLN A 288 -10.18 -16.37 4.08
N PRO A 289 -9.72 -15.53 3.16
CA PRO A 289 -10.44 -14.31 2.84
C PRO A 289 -11.88 -14.76 2.63
N ALA A 290 -12.80 -14.12 3.33
CA ALA A 290 -14.23 -14.38 3.12
C ALA A 290 -14.43 -14.25 1.62
N ALA A 291 -14.65 -15.37 0.97
CA ALA A 291 -14.87 -15.39 -0.45
C ALA A 291 -16.00 -14.39 -0.68
N SER A 292 -15.69 -13.31 -1.38
CA SER A 292 -16.66 -12.29 -1.76
C SER A 292 -17.75 -13.03 -2.53
N LYS A 293 -18.79 -13.45 -1.81
CA LYS A 293 -20.04 -13.90 -2.42
C LYS A 293 -20.74 -12.66 -2.98
N ILE A 294 -20.17 -12.10 -4.03
CA ILE A 294 -20.90 -11.19 -4.90
C ILE A 294 -21.90 -12.07 -5.66
N GLN A 295 -23.06 -12.26 -5.09
CA GLN A 295 -24.21 -12.65 -5.90
C GLN A 295 -24.54 -11.45 -6.79
N PRO A 296 -24.64 -11.64 -8.12
CA PRO A 296 -25.13 -10.59 -8.99
C PRO A 296 -26.58 -10.27 -8.54
N ALA A 297 -26.85 -9.01 -8.26
CA ALA A 297 -28.18 -8.53 -8.00
C ALA A 297 -29.05 -8.87 -9.23
N ALA A 298 -30.08 -9.70 -9.02
CA ALA A 298 -31.06 -9.97 -10.04
C ALA A 298 -31.78 -8.65 -10.40
N HIS A 299 -31.56 -8.16 -11.60
CA HIS A 299 -32.33 -7.07 -12.17
C HIS A 299 -33.74 -7.60 -12.38
N ASN A 300 -34.65 -7.30 -11.44
CA ASN A 300 -36.07 -7.38 -11.67
C ASN A 300 -36.47 -6.16 -12.51
N ALA A 301 -36.65 -6.38 -13.81
CA ALA A 301 -37.37 -5.48 -14.68
C ALA A 301 -38.85 -5.44 -14.23
N LYS A 302 -39.32 -4.26 -13.91
CA LYS A 302 -40.74 -3.84 -14.04
C LYS A 302 -40.78 -2.43 -14.56
#